data_8a6d611259845c5ec2a0a4ce71f25959
#
_entry.id   8a6d611259845c5ec2a0a4ce71f25959
#
_cell.length_a   1.000
_cell.length_b   1.000
_cell.length_c   1.000
_cell.angle_alpha   90.00
_cell.angle_beta   90.00
_cell.angle_gamma   90.00
#
_symmetry.space_group_name_H-M   'P 1'
#
loop_
_entity.id
_entity.type
_entity.pdbx_description
1 polymer ?
#
loop_
_entity_poly.entity_id
_entity_poly.type
_entity_poly.pdbx_seq_one_letter_code
_entity_poly.pdbx_strand_id
1 'polypeptide(L)'
;MTSVCHFVPNLAAGLLSHGSMPYTFEPIGYIETPFKERFGTPRQPSLVPSSWGVLKLNKRLNLYGSLEGLDGFSHAWLIFVFHENVNKAVRAKIHPPRMEGEKIGLFATRTPHRPNPIGLSAVKIEKVEDGAIYFSGVDLVDGTPILDLKPYLPSSDCLPSALSGWTGSKAERQIRVVFTEKAESDLVRLVGPERVSRFRSAISELLELDPRPVFYRGTPENPNPYTDLYGFRFDDLNIVYRMSEATAEILEVQAWSEFQGATSR
;
A
#
# COMPACT_ATOMS: atom_id res chain seq x y z
N MET A 1 -4.16 25.74 -5.06
CA MET A 1 -4.34 25.94 -3.59
C MET A 1 -3.44 24.93 -2.91
N THR A 2 -2.40 25.40 -2.23
CA THR A 2 -1.35 24.56 -1.63
C THR A 2 -1.87 24.07 -0.28
N SER A 3 -2.20 22.78 -0.21
CA SER A 3 -2.54 22.12 1.07
C SER A 3 -1.26 21.90 1.86
N VAL A 4 -0.98 22.79 2.79
CA VAL A 4 0.02 22.55 3.84
C VAL A 4 -0.66 21.67 4.87
N CYS A 5 -0.24 20.40 4.96
CA CYS A 5 -0.71 19.50 6.02
C CYS A 5 -0.17 20.00 7.36
N HIS A 6 -0.94 20.85 8.03
CA HIS A 6 -0.67 21.19 9.44
C HIS A 6 -1.22 20.07 10.31
N PHE A 7 -0.35 19.21 10.76
CA PHE A 7 -0.68 18.24 11.79
C PHE A 7 -0.58 18.91 13.17
N VAL A 8 -1.70 19.32 13.74
CA VAL A 8 -1.78 19.76 15.13
C VAL A 8 -2.44 18.63 15.93
N PRO A 9 -1.70 17.85 16.74
CA PRO A 9 -2.33 16.92 17.65
C PRO A 9 -3.02 17.69 18.76
N ASN A 10 -4.34 17.54 18.88
CA ASN A 10 -5.09 18.01 20.05
C ASN A 10 -4.83 17.04 21.20
N LEU A 11 -3.77 17.28 21.97
CA LEU A 11 -3.46 16.57 23.20
C LEU A 11 -4.09 17.34 24.36
N ALA A 12 -5.00 16.65 25.06
CA ALA A 12 -5.54 17.10 26.34
C ALA A 12 -4.39 17.51 27.27
N ALA A 13 -4.49 18.72 27.79
CA ALA A 13 -3.55 19.30 28.73
C ALA A 13 -3.48 18.47 30.01
N GLY A 14 -2.31 17.91 30.28
CA GLY A 14 -2.02 17.25 31.54
C GLY A 14 -0.70 16.50 31.49
N LEU A 15 0.34 17.08 32.11
CA LEU A 15 1.62 16.46 32.44
C LEU A 15 2.61 16.23 31.27
N LEU A 16 3.31 17.30 30.89
CA LEU A 16 4.77 17.29 30.66
C LEU A 16 5.24 18.75 30.53
N SER A 17 6.00 19.22 31.50
CA SER A 17 6.58 20.58 31.57
C SER A 17 7.82 20.78 30.69
N HIS A 18 7.86 20.10 29.56
CA HIS A 18 8.79 20.43 28.49
C HIS A 18 7.92 20.96 27.35
N GLY A 19 8.02 22.25 27.04
CA GLY A 19 7.34 22.89 25.92
C GLY A 19 7.71 22.15 24.62
N SER A 20 6.92 21.12 24.29
CA SER A 20 7.10 20.38 23.05
C SER A 20 6.65 21.25 21.90
N MET A 21 7.58 21.87 21.22
CA MET A 21 7.30 22.47 19.92
C MET A 21 6.90 21.36 18.96
N PRO A 22 5.78 21.49 18.22
CA PRO A 22 5.43 20.52 17.20
C PRO A 22 6.53 20.49 16.13
N TYR A 23 6.97 19.31 15.74
CA TYR A 23 7.85 19.16 14.57
C TYR A 23 6.99 19.18 13.30
N THR A 24 7.36 20.06 12.37
CA THR A 24 6.71 20.13 11.04
C THR A 24 7.67 19.57 10.01
N PHE A 25 7.17 18.68 9.15
CA PHE A 25 7.93 18.09 8.05
C PHE A 25 7.31 18.51 6.73
N GLU A 26 8.14 18.89 5.77
CA GLU A 26 7.74 19.15 4.39
C GLU A 26 8.05 17.90 3.55
N PRO A 27 7.09 17.36 2.78
CA PRO A 27 7.35 16.21 1.90
C PRO A 27 8.40 16.53 0.84
N ILE A 28 9.39 15.65 0.69
CA ILE A 28 10.37 15.72 -0.39
C ILE A 28 9.75 15.46 -1.77
N GLY A 29 8.56 14.86 -1.80
CA GLY A 29 7.80 14.56 -3.01
C GLY A 29 6.58 13.74 -2.72
N TYR A 30 5.93 13.30 -3.80
CA TYR A 30 4.74 12.46 -3.75
C TYR A 30 4.95 11.25 -4.65
N ILE A 31 4.49 10.08 -4.19
CA ILE A 31 4.60 8.86 -4.99
C ILE A 31 3.31 8.59 -5.76
N GLU A 32 3.44 8.35 -7.06
CA GLU A 32 2.37 7.86 -7.93
C GLU A 32 2.41 6.34 -7.96
N THR A 33 1.29 5.67 -7.73
CA THR A 33 1.18 4.21 -7.70
C THR A 33 -0.12 3.73 -8.36
N PRO A 34 -0.24 2.43 -8.70
CA PRO A 34 -1.51 1.89 -9.18
C PRO A 34 -2.55 1.73 -8.08
N PHE A 35 -2.19 1.88 -6.81
CA PHE A 35 -3.08 1.70 -5.66
C PHE A 35 -3.83 3.00 -5.36
N LYS A 36 -4.98 3.22 -6.00
CA LYS A 36 -5.76 4.46 -5.86
C LYS A 36 -6.62 4.50 -4.59
N GLU A 37 -6.78 3.36 -3.93
CA GLU A 37 -7.59 3.19 -2.72
C GLU A 37 -6.88 2.30 -1.72
N ARG A 38 -7.25 2.39 -0.44
CA ARG A 38 -6.72 1.49 0.61
C ARG A 38 -7.09 0.02 0.38
N PHE A 39 -8.28 -0.21 -0.18
CA PHE A 39 -8.68 -1.53 -0.61
C PHE A 39 -7.88 -1.90 -1.87
N GLY A 40 -7.21 -3.04 -1.83
CA GLY A 40 -6.31 -3.43 -2.90
C GLY A 40 -4.87 -2.90 -2.77
N THR A 41 -4.54 -2.12 -1.73
CA THR A 41 -3.13 -1.77 -1.44
C THR A 41 -2.49 -2.89 -0.62
N PRO A 42 -1.27 -3.36 -0.98
CA PRO A 42 -0.55 -4.39 -0.23
C PRO A 42 -0.28 -3.94 1.22
N ARG A 43 -0.26 -4.88 2.14
CA ARG A 43 -0.06 -4.57 3.58
C ARG A 43 1.40 -4.37 3.97
N GLN A 44 2.32 -4.81 3.15
CA GLN A 44 3.77 -4.72 3.35
C GLN A 44 4.44 -4.59 1.99
N PRO A 45 5.62 -3.96 1.93
CA PRO A 45 6.41 -3.90 0.70
C PRO A 45 6.81 -5.30 0.25
N SER A 46 7.10 -5.44 -1.05
CA SER A 46 7.53 -6.68 -1.70
C SER A 46 6.54 -7.85 -1.70
N LEU A 47 5.33 -7.70 -1.14
CA LEU A 47 4.27 -8.71 -1.25
C LEU A 47 3.65 -8.74 -2.66
N VAL A 48 3.76 -7.65 -3.40
CA VAL A 48 3.37 -7.53 -4.81
C VAL A 48 4.58 -7.01 -5.59
N PRO A 49 5.57 -7.89 -5.89
CA PRO A 49 6.83 -7.49 -6.55
C PRO A 49 6.64 -6.79 -7.87
N SER A 50 5.60 -7.15 -8.63
CA SER A 50 5.25 -6.54 -9.92
C SER A 50 4.60 -5.17 -9.81
N SER A 51 4.26 -4.70 -8.60
CA SER A 51 3.74 -3.34 -8.40
C SER A 51 4.81 -2.29 -8.72
N TRP A 52 4.40 -1.06 -8.92
CA TRP A 52 5.30 0.04 -9.24
C TRP A 52 4.91 1.32 -8.52
N GLY A 53 5.90 2.20 -8.36
CA GLY A 53 5.69 3.56 -7.89
C GLY A 53 6.70 4.50 -8.49
N VAL A 54 6.31 5.75 -8.69
CA VAL A 54 7.19 6.82 -9.16
C VAL A 54 7.15 7.95 -8.15
N LEU A 55 8.24 8.11 -7.39
CA LEU A 55 8.40 9.28 -6.53
C LEU A 55 8.81 10.47 -7.38
N LYS A 56 7.97 11.49 -7.41
CA LYS A 56 8.27 12.78 -8.03
C LYS A 56 8.70 13.78 -6.97
N LEU A 57 9.94 14.26 -7.08
CA LEU A 57 10.51 15.19 -6.13
C LEU A 57 9.84 16.56 -6.20
N ASN A 58 9.73 17.20 -5.04
CA ASN A 58 9.20 18.54 -4.92
C ASN A 58 10.22 19.58 -5.43
N LYS A 59 9.97 20.16 -6.59
CA LYS A 59 10.84 21.14 -7.23
C LYS A 59 11.13 22.39 -6.37
N ARG A 60 10.27 22.69 -5.38
CA ARG A 60 10.46 23.85 -4.49
C ARG A 60 11.60 23.68 -3.50
N LEU A 61 11.97 22.43 -3.17
CA LEU A 61 13.01 22.15 -2.18
C LEU A 61 14.45 22.26 -2.75
N ASN A 62 14.58 22.54 -4.05
CA ASN A 62 15.88 22.63 -4.72
C ASN A 62 16.82 21.45 -4.38
N LEU A 63 16.35 20.23 -4.63
CA LEU A 63 17.08 19.00 -4.35
C LEU A 63 18.04 18.60 -5.47
N TYR A 64 18.57 19.58 -6.22
CA TYR A 64 19.53 19.34 -7.29
C TYR A 64 20.74 18.59 -6.75
N GLY A 65 21.15 17.52 -7.46
CA GLY A 65 22.27 16.66 -7.05
C GLY A 65 21.98 15.70 -5.88
N SER A 66 20.80 15.80 -5.22
CA SER A 66 20.48 14.92 -4.07
C SER A 66 20.33 13.45 -4.41
N LEU A 67 20.16 13.12 -5.69
CA LEU A 67 20.03 11.74 -6.19
C LEU A 67 21.36 11.15 -6.69
N GLU A 68 22.45 11.92 -6.69
CA GLU A 68 23.75 11.44 -7.14
C GLU A 68 24.19 10.22 -6.30
N GLY A 69 24.55 9.13 -6.98
CA GLY A 69 24.99 7.88 -6.36
C GLY A 69 23.87 7.00 -5.82
N LEU A 70 22.60 7.41 -5.89
CA LEU A 70 21.48 6.57 -5.47
C LEU A 70 21.29 5.34 -6.38
N ASP A 71 21.64 5.44 -7.63
CA ASP A 71 21.63 4.37 -8.64
C ASP A 71 22.60 3.21 -8.32
N GLY A 72 23.55 3.43 -7.42
CA GLY A 72 24.42 2.38 -6.87
C GLY A 72 23.75 1.46 -5.85
N PHE A 73 22.53 1.79 -5.39
CA PHE A 73 21.78 1.00 -4.40
C PHE A 73 20.59 0.29 -5.05
N SER A 74 20.38 -0.98 -4.66
CA SER A 74 19.28 -1.78 -5.16
C SER A 74 17.93 -1.47 -4.48
N HIS A 75 17.95 -1.00 -3.24
CA HIS A 75 16.77 -0.73 -2.42
C HIS A 75 16.91 0.58 -1.64
N ALA A 76 15.76 1.15 -1.28
CA ALA A 76 15.71 2.31 -0.40
C ALA A 76 14.59 2.17 0.64
N TRP A 77 14.79 2.79 1.79
CA TRP A 77 13.75 3.09 2.76
C TRP A 77 12.97 4.32 2.30
N LEU A 78 11.64 4.19 2.17
CA LEU A 78 10.74 5.32 2.07
C LEU A 78 10.13 5.60 3.43
N ILE A 79 10.25 6.82 3.92
CA ILE A 79 9.61 7.33 5.12
C ILE A 79 8.48 8.25 4.65
N PHE A 80 7.24 7.93 5.04
CA PHE A 80 6.06 8.57 4.47
C PHE A 80 4.95 8.80 5.50
N VAL A 81 3.92 9.55 5.10
CA VAL A 81 2.74 9.81 5.92
C VAL A 81 1.58 8.94 5.44
N PHE A 82 0.91 8.25 6.36
CA PHE A 82 -0.39 7.64 6.10
C PHE A 82 -1.46 8.73 5.96
N HIS A 83 -1.41 9.47 4.87
CA HIS A 83 -2.15 10.72 4.65
C HIS A 83 -3.67 10.55 4.70
N GLU A 84 -4.19 9.37 4.39
CA GLU A 84 -5.61 9.08 4.52
C GLU A 84 -6.08 8.72 5.95
N ASN A 85 -5.14 8.57 6.89
CA ASN A 85 -5.43 8.23 8.28
C ASN A 85 -5.28 9.40 9.27
N VAL A 86 -5.04 10.61 8.79
CA VAL A 86 -5.01 11.81 9.61
C VAL A 86 -6.37 12.04 10.28
N ASN A 87 -6.35 12.58 11.51
CA ASN A 87 -7.54 12.90 12.31
C ASN A 87 -8.38 11.70 12.78
N LYS A 88 -7.86 10.46 12.74
CA LYS A 88 -8.54 9.30 13.32
C LYS A 88 -8.14 9.07 14.76
N ALA A 89 -9.12 8.67 15.59
CA ALA A 89 -8.88 8.33 16.98
C ALA A 89 -7.84 7.19 17.09
N VAL A 90 -6.80 7.42 17.90
CA VAL A 90 -5.78 6.42 18.18
C VAL A 90 -6.30 5.45 19.24
N ARG A 91 -6.17 4.15 18.98
CA ARG A 91 -6.51 3.09 19.91
C ARG A 91 -5.24 2.44 20.45
N ALA A 92 -5.13 2.28 21.76
CA ALA A 92 -3.98 1.62 22.39
C ALA A 92 -3.83 0.15 22.02
N LYS A 93 -4.93 -0.51 21.67
CA LYS A 93 -4.97 -1.90 21.19
C LYS A 93 -5.79 -2.00 19.91
N ILE A 94 -5.37 -2.86 19.02
CA ILE A 94 -6.02 -3.12 17.73
C ILE A 94 -6.25 -4.61 17.53
N HIS A 95 -7.09 -4.98 16.55
CA HIS A 95 -7.35 -6.36 16.11
C HIS A 95 -6.62 -6.59 14.78
N PRO A 96 -5.42 -7.20 14.77
CA PRO A 96 -4.80 -7.58 13.51
C PRO A 96 -5.61 -8.68 12.84
N PRO A 97 -5.75 -8.66 11.50
CA PRO A 97 -6.51 -9.69 10.78
C PRO A 97 -6.07 -11.13 11.01
N ARG A 98 -4.78 -11.33 11.38
CA ARG A 98 -4.20 -12.65 11.67
C ARG A 98 -4.43 -13.14 13.09
N MET A 99 -4.97 -12.31 13.99
CA MET A 99 -5.14 -12.64 15.41
C MET A 99 -6.56 -13.13 15.77
N GLU A 100 -7.41 -13.44 14.78
CA GLU A 100 -8.74 -14.05 14.99
C GLU A 100 -9.60 -13.39 16.09
N GLY A 101 -9.53 -12.06 16.16
CA GLY A 101 -10.31 -11.29 17.14
C GLY A 101 -9.53 -10.90 18.41
N GLU A 102 -8.36 -11.44 18.64
CA GLU A 102 -7.53 -11.00 19.75
C GLU A 102 -6.99 -9.59 19.55
N LYS A 103 -6.82 -8.88 20.67
CA LYS A 103 -6.27 -7.52 20.69
C LYS A 103 -4.81 -7.53 21.04
N ILE A 104 -4.02 -6.80 20.28
CA ILE A 104 -2.61 -6.58 20.58
C ILE A 104 -2.29 -5.09 20.67
N GLY A 105 -1.23 -4.75 21.41
CA GLY A 105 -0.78 -3.37 21.57
C GLY A 105 -0.41 -2.72 20.24
N LEU A 106 -0.76 -1.45 20.09
CA LEU A 106 -0.54 -0.65 18.88
C LEU A 106 0.90 -0.76 18.37
N PHE A 107 1.89 -0.62 19.26
CA PHE A 107 3.32 -0.60 18.89
C PHE A 107 3.89 -1.99 18.57
N ALA A 108 3.15 -3.06 18.88
CA ALA A 108 3.47 -4.40 18.41
C ALA A 108 2.95 -4.70 17.00
N THR A 109 2.54 -3.68 16.25
CA THR A 109 1.97 -3.79 14.91
C THR A 109 2.49 -2.71 13.97
N ARG A 110 2.27 -2.91 12.66
CA ARG A 110 2.54 -1.92 11.61
C ARG A 110 1.27 -1.26 11.08
N THR A 111 0.22 -1.17 11.92
CA THR A 111 -1.03 -0.49 11.53
C THR A 111 -0.77 0.98 11.17
N PRO A 112 -1.50 1.53 10.18
CA PRO A 112 -1.42 2.96 9.82
C PRO A 112 -2.09 3.89 10.85
N HIS A 113 -2.91 3.35 11.77
CA HIS A 113 -3.62 4.12 12.81
C HIS A 113 -2.72 4.38 14.01
N ARG A 114 -1.78 5.32 13.87
CA ARG A 114 -0.74 5.64 14.85
C ARG A 114 -0.86 7.08 15.36
N PRO A 115 -0.33 7.42 16.57
CA PRO A 115 -0.27 8.79 17.06
C PRO A 115 0.43 9.73 16.05
N ASN A 116 1.57 9.29 15.52
CA ASN A 116 2.23 9.89 14.38
C ASN A 116 2.04 8.93 13.21
N PRO A 117 1.22 9.25 12.20
CA PRO A 117 0.88 8.35 11.10
C PRO A 117 2.04 8.25 10.09
N ILE A 118 3.22 7.85 10.58
CA ILE A 118 4.44 7.67 9.79
C ILE A 118 4.57 6.21 9.41
N GLY A 119 4.80 5.96 8.12
CA GLY A 119 5.10 4.67 7.54
C GLY A 119 6.57 4.54 7.16
N LEU A 120 7.03 3.30 7.03
CA LEU A 120 8.38 2.93 6.61
C LEU A 120 8.29 1.68 5.74
N SER A 121 8.77 1.77 4.50
CA SER A 121 8.79 0.66 3.54
C SER A 121 10.13 0.56 2.83
N ALA A 122 10.70 -0.65 2.80
CA ALA A 122 11.86 -0.95 1.98
C ALA A 122 11.38 -1.35 0.57
N VAL A 123 11.75 -0.59 -0.45
CA VAL A 123 11.32 -0.78 -1.83
C VAL A 123 12.51 -0.94 -2.76
N LYS A 124 12.33 -1.67 -3.86
CA LYS A 124 13.39 -1.86 -4.86
C LYS A 124 13.48 -0.63 -5.76
N ILE A 125 14.69 -0.12 -5.97
CA ILE A 125 14.98 0.93 -6.95
C ILE A 125 15.10 0.28 -8.33
N GLU A 126 14.30 0.73 -9.29
CA GLU A 126 14.35 0.27 -10.68
C GLU A 126 15.11 1.25 -11.56
N LYS A 127 14.96 2.55 -11.31
CA LYS A 127 15.58 3.61 -12.11
C LYS A 127 15.62 4.92 -11.32
N VAL A 128 16.68 5.70 -11.50
CA VAL A 128 16.81 7.06 -10.99
C VAL A 128 16.93 8.00 -12.19
N GLU A 129 16.09 9.03 -12.21
CA GLU A 129 16.11 10.11 -13.20
C GLU A 129 16.15 11.47 -12.49
N ASP A 130 16.45 12.53 -13.22
CA ASP A 130 16.41 13.88 -12.64
C ASP A 130 14.99 14.22 -12.18
N GLY A 131 14.83 14.39 -10.87
CA GLY A 131 13.56 14.71 -10.24
C GLY A 131 12.56 13.55 -10.08
N ALA A 132 12.91 12.31 -10.45
CA ALA A 132 12.03 11.15 -10.31
C ALA A 132 12.80 9.87 -9.98
N ILE A 133 12.21 9.03 -9.11
CA ILE A 133 12.73 7.70 -8.77
C ILE A 133 11.64 6.68 -8.99
N TYR A 134 11.98 5.61 -9.72
CA TYR A 134 11.08 4.51 -10.06
C TYR A 134 11.35 3.32 -9.14
N PHE A 135 10.29 2.77 -8.56
CA PHE A 135 10.35 1.65 -7.63
C PHE A 135 9.48 0.47 -8.08
N SER A 136 9.80 -0.71 -7.58
CA SER A 136 8.91 -1.88 -7.59
C SER A 136 8.71 -2.42 -6.18
N GLY A 137 7.67 -3.25 -6.02
CA GLY A 137 7.32 -3.83 -4.72
C GLY A 137 6.77 -2.81 -3.73
N VAL A 138 6.08 -1.75 -4.21
CA VAL A 138 5.53 -0.69 -3.37
C VAL A 138 4.22 -1.11 -2.69
N ASP A 139 3.97 -0.57 -1.49
CA ASP A 139 2.78 -0.80 -0.67
C ASP A 139 2.10 0.53 -0.25
N LEU A 140 2.26 1.57 -1.06
CA LEU A 140 1.77 2.91 -0.77
C LEU A 140 0.57 3.27 -1.66
N VAL A 141 -0.42 3.91 -1.05
CA VAL A 141 -1.54 4.53 -1.78
C VAL A 141 -1.03 5.66 -2.66
N ASP A 142 -1.64 5.83 -3.83
CA ASP A 142 -1.32 6.92 -4.76
C ASP A 142 -1.38 8.29 -4.09
N GLY A 143 -0.45 9.17 -4.46
CA GLY A 143 -0.34 10.52 -3.87
C GLY A 143 0.22 10.55 -2.44
N THR A 144 0.74 9.44 -1.91
CA THR A 144 1.34 9.42 -0.56
C THR A 144 2.52 10.38 -0.47
N PRO A 145 2.50 11.31 0.53
CA PRO A 145 3.62 12.22 0.78
C PRO A 145 4.84 11.46 1.33
N ILE A 146 5.97 11.59 0.67
CA ILE A 146 7.25 11.03 1.11
C ILE A 146 8.01 12.11 1.88
N LEU A 147 8.37 11.80 3.13
CA LEU A 147 9.09 12.71 4.03
C LEU A 147 10.59 12.62 3.82
N ASP A 148 11.09 11.41 3.57
CA ASP A 148 12.53 11.14 3.41
C ASP A 148 12.76 9.85 2.63
N LEU A 149 13.94 9.73 2.05
CA LEU A 149 14.44 8.53 1.38
C LEU A 149 15.86 8.26 1.87
N LYS A 150 16.13 7.01 2.24
CA LYS A 150 17.48 6.57 2.61
C LYS A 150 17.84 5.28 1.86
N PRO A 151 19.10 5.08 1.46
CA PRO A 151 19.52 3.82 0.89
C PRO A 151 19.35 2.68 1.92
N TYR A 152 18.92 1.51 1.45
CA TYR A 152 18.90 0.29 2.27
C TYR A 152 20.31 -0.33 2.30
N LEU A 153 20.85 -0.51 3.50
CA LEU A 153 22.18 -1.06 3.72
C LEU A 153 22.08 -2.46 4.35
N PRO A 154 22.27 -3.55 3.60
CA PRO A 154 22.13 -4.92 4.14
C PRO A 154 22.97 -5.18 5.38
N SER A 155 24.16 -4.58 5.47
CA SER A 155 25.06 -4.72 6.62
C SER A 155 24.53 -4.12 7.93
N SER A 156 23.62 -3.15 7.83
CA SER A 156 23.03 -2.42 8.97
C SER A 156 21.57 -2.76 9.20
N ASP A 157 20.83 -2.96 8.11
CA ASP A 157 19.35 -3.04 8.15
C ASP A 157 18.84 -4.48 8.23
N CYS A 158 19.65 -5.46 7.77
CA CYS A 158 19.27 -6.86 7.82
C CYS A 158 19.71 -7.51 9.14
N LEU A 159 18.75 -8.00 9.91
CA LEU A 159 18.95 -8.72 11.18
C LEU A 159 18.39 -10.14 11.07
N PRO A 160 19.15 -11.11 10.51
CA PRO A 160 18.65 -12.47 10.23
C PRO A 160 18.15 -13.23 11.47
N SER A 161 18.70 -12.91 12.67
CA SER A 161 18.32 -13.52 13.94
C SER A 161 17.13 -12.82 14.65
N ALA A 162 16.54 -11.79 14.04
CA ALA A 162 15.40 -11.07 14.64
C ALA A 162 14.16 -11.98 14.76
N LEU A 163 13.48 -11.89 15.90
CA LEU A 163 12.27 -12.67 16.15
C LEU A 163 11.04 -11.95 15.57
N SER A 164 10.16 -12.72 14.91
CA SER A 164 8.94 -12.21 14.26
C SER A 164 7.75 -12.01 15.20
N GLY A 165 7.86 -12.40 16.48
CA GLY A 165 6.79 -12.32 17.45
C GLY A 165 5.52 -13.05 16.96
N TRP A 166 4.36 -12.45 17.16
CA TRP A 166 3.06 -13.03 16.79
C TRP A 166 2.86 -13.20 15.27
N THR A 167 3.68 -12.57 14.44
CA THR A 167 3.56 -12.64 12.97
C THR A 167 4.10 -13.94 12.37
N GLY A 168 4.94 -14.67 13.11
CA GLY A 168 5.60 -15.91 12.65
C GLY A 168 4.74 -17.17 12.69
N SER A 169 3.51 -17.12 13.24
CA SER A 169 2.77 -18.31 13.63
C SER A 169 1.72 -18.84 12.66
N LYS A 170 1.42 -18.19 11.55
CA LYS A 170 0.36 -18.63 10.62
C LYS A 170 0.80 -18.58 9.17
N ALA A 171 0.61 -19.72 8.48
CA ALA A 171 0.75 -19.82 7.02
C ALA A 171 -0.29 -18.90 6.33
N GLU A 172 0.13 -18.19 5.30
CA GLU A 172 -0.77 -17.43 4.45
C GLU A 172 -1.61 -18.41 3.61
N ARG A 173 -2.90 -18.08 3.43
CA ARG A 173 -3.73 -18.83 2.49
C ARG A 173 -3.17 -18.58 1.09
N GLN A 174 -2.92 -19.65 0.37
CA GLN A 174 -2.60 -19.55 -1.05
C GLN A 174 -3.90 -19.48 -1.83
N ILE A 175 -4.20 -18.32 -2.40
CA ILE A 175 -5.30 -18.12 -3.33
C ILE A 175 -4.79 -18.38 -4.74
N ARG A 176 -5.45 -19.26 -5.49
CA ARG A 176 -5.19 -19.44 -6.92
C ARG A 176 -5.92 -18.35 -7.69
N VAL A 177 -5.20 -17.65 -8.57
CA VAL A 177 -5.80 -16.61 -9.42
C VAL A 177 -5.95 -17.11 -10.84
N VAL A 178 -7.14 -16.93 -11.40
CA VAL A 178 -7.49 -17.34 -12.77
C VAL A 178 -8.16 -16.16 -13.47
N PHE A 179 -7.76 -15.91 -14.70
CA PHE A 179 -8.41 -14.93 -15.58
C PHE A 179 -9.32 -15.67 -16.56
N THR A 180 -10.53 -15.20 -16.75
CA THR A 180 -11.37 -15.66 -17.86
C THR A 180 -10.83 -15.13 -19.19
N GLU A 181 -11.21 -15.74 -20.31
CA GLU A 181 -10.85 -15.25 -21.66
C GLU A 181 -11.29 -13.79 -21.86
N LYS A 182 -12.46 -13.42 -21.32
CA LYS A 182 -12.95 -12.05 -21.36
C LYS A 182 -12.01 -11.11 -20.59
N ALA A 183 -11.63 -11.46 -19.37
CA ALA A 183 -10.75 -10.63 -18.54
C ALA A 183 -9.36 -10.45 -19.17
N GLU A 184 -8.79 -11.50 -19.77
CA GLU A 184 -7.51 -11.41 -20.52
C GLU A 184 -7.64 -10.47 -21.73
N SER A 185 -8.71 -10.62 -22.51
CA SER A 185 -8.98 -9.76 -23.67
C SER A 185 -9.18 -8.29 -23.29
N ASP A 186 -9.97 -8.05 -22.22
CA ASP A 186 -10.21 -6.71 -21.68
C ASP A 186 -8.91 -6.07 -21.21
N LEU A 187 -8.06 -6.82 -20.45
CA LEU A 187 -6.79 -6.33 -19.95
C LEU A 187 -5.86 -5.92 -21.11
N VAL A 188 -5.68 -6.78 -22.09
CA VAL A 188 -4.87 -6.45 -23.28
C VAL A 188 -5.38 -5.20 -23.99
N ARG A 189 -6.69 -5.10 -24.19
CA ARG A 189 -7.33 -3.95 -24.84
C ARG A 189 -7.11 -2.64 -24.09
N LEU A 190 -7.19 -2.68 -22.75
CA LEU A 190 -7.15 -1.47 -21.92
C LEU A 190 -5.74 -0.98 -21.61
N VAL A 191 -4.78 -1.90 -21.37
CA VAL A 191 -3.42 -1.50 -20.99
C VAL A 191 -2.39 -1.61 -22.11
N GLY A 192 -2.74 -2.30 -23.19
CA GLY A 192 -1.85 -2.57 -24.33
C GLY A 192 -0.89 -3.73 -24.11
N PRO A 193 -0.37 -4.33 -25.20
CA PRO A 193 0.43 -5.55 -25.15
C PRO A 193 1.76 -5.40 -24.38
N GLU A 194 2.34 -4.20 -24.36
CA GLU A 194 3.62 -3.95 -23.68
C GLU A 194 3.49 -3.98 -22.15
N ARG A 195 2.35 -3.56 -21.60
CA ARG A 195 2.11 -3.44 -20.17
C ARG A 195 1.33 -4.61 -19.58
N VAL A 196 0.65 -5.41 -20.40
CA VAL A 196 -0.28 -6.47 -19.97
C VAL A 196 0.37 -7.46 -19.01
N SER A 197 1.59 -7.89 -19.28
CA SER A 197 2.31 -8.87 -18.43
C SER A 197 2.50 -8.33 -17.00
N ARG A 198 2.93 -7.08 -16.86
CA ARG A 198 3.15 -6.45 -15.55
C ARG A 198 1.84 -6.28 -14.79
N PHE A 199 0.78 -5.77 -15.46
CA PHE A 199 -0.53 -5.61 -14.85
C PHE A 199 -1.11 -6.95 -14.40
N ARG A 200 -1.04 -7.97 -15.27
CA ARG A 200 -1.50 -9.32 -14.95
C ARG A 200 -0.78 -9.89 -13.71
N SER A 201 0.54 -9.78 -13.67
CA SER A 201 1.32 -10.22 -12.51
C SER A 201 0.94 -9.49 -11.23
N ALA A 202 0.90 -8.15 -11.26
CA ALA A 202 0.56 -7.35 -10.09
C ALA A 202 -0.86 -7.63 -9.56
N ILE A 203 -1.85 -7.79 -10.46
CA ILE A 203 -3.23 -8.14 -10.08
C ILE A 203 -3.28 -9.56 -9.47
N SER A 204 -2.56 -10.53 -10.06
CA SER A 204 -2.47 -11.90 -9.53
C SER A 204 -1.86 -11.92 -8.13
N GLU A 205 -0.66 -11.35 -7.98
CA GLU A 205 0.06 -11.26 -6.70
C GLU A 205 -0.80 -10.59 -5.61
N LEU A 206 -1.56 -9.56 -5.97
CA LEU A 206 -2.45 -8.87 -5.04
C LEU A 206 -3.62 -9.75 -4.58
N LEU A 207 -4.26 -10.48 -5.49
CA LEU A 207 -5.39 -11.37 -5.17
C LEU A 207 -4.94 -12.62 -4.42
N GLU A 208 -3.72 -13.12 -4.63
CA GLU A 208 -3.10 -14.20 -3.86
C GLU A 208 -3.01 -13.87 -2.36
N LEU A 209 -2.89 -12.59 -2.01
CA LEU A 209 -2.87 -12.11 -0.62
C LEU A 209 -4.25 -12.01 0.03
N ASP A 210 -5.33 -12.32 -0.66
CA ASP A 210 -6.71 -12.10 -0.23
C ASP A 210 -6.93 -10.68 0.32
N PRO A 211 -7.07 -9.67 -0.54
CA PRO A 211 -7.20 -8.28 -0.12
C PRO A 211 -8.49 -7.97 0.63
N ARG A 212 -9.46 -8.91 0.64
CA ARG A 212 -10.76 -8.71 1.28
C ARG A 212 -10.61 -8.43 2.78
N PRO A 213 -11.40 -7.51 3.34
CA PRO A 213 -11.55 -7.38 4.79
C PRO A 213 -11.95 -8.72 5.43
N VAL A 214 -11.48 -8.99 6.65
CA VAL A 214 -11.77 -10.24 7.36
C VAL A 214 -13.27 -10.52 7.44
N PHE A 215 -14.08 -9.49 7.60
CA PHE A 215 -15.54 -9.57 7.65
C PHE A 215 -16.18 -10.19 6.39
N TYR A 216 -15.55 -10.02 5.23
CA TYR A 216 -16.05 -10.57 3.95
C TYR A 216 -15.47 -11.95 3.62
N ARG A 217 -14.58 -12.49 4.44
CA ARG A 217 -13.96 -13.79 4.14
C ARG A 217 -14.85 -14.98 4.48
N GLY A 218 -15.79 -14.78 5.42
CA GLY A 218 -16.59 -15.88 5.95
C GLY A 218 -15.78 -16.96 6.67
N THR A 219 -16.46 -17.93 7.23
CA THR A 219 -15.90 -19.20 7.72
C THR A 219 -16.64 -20.36 7.07
N PRO A 220 -16.13 -21.61 7.12
CA PRO A 220 -16.87 -22.77 6.63
C PRO A 220 -18.26 -22.89 7.25
N GLU A 221 -18.39 -22.50 8.54
CA GLU A 221 -19.67 -22.55 9.28
C GLU A 221 -20.57 -21.33 8.97
N ASN A 222 -19.98 -20.22 8.55
CA ASN A 222 -20.70 -18.99 8.21
C ASN A 222 -20.09 -18.37 6.94
N PRO A 223 -20.44 -18.90 5.76
CA PRO A 223 -19.98 -18.36 4.49
C PRO A 223 -20.47 -16.91 4.34
N ASN A 224 -19.70 -16.08 3.62
CA ASN A 224 -20.04 -14.67 3.43
C ASN A 224 -21.51 -14.52 2.96
N PRO A 225 -22.37 -13.87 3.75
CA PRO A 225 -23.80 -13.74 3.41
C PRO A 225 -24.10 -12.68 2.36
N TYR A 226 -23.08 -11.88 1.95
CA TYR A 226 -23.34 -10.68 1.16
C TYR A 226 -23.13 -10.88 -0.34
N THR A 227 -22.03 -11.51 -0.74
CA THR A 227 -21.71 -11.74 -2.16
C THR A 227 -20.46 -12.60 -2.33
N ASP A 228 -20.37 -13.30 -3.44
CA ASP A 228 -19.17 -13.93 -3.96
C ASP A 228 -18.44 -13.04 -5.00
N LEU A 229 -19.09 -11.94 -5.42
CA LEU A 229 -18.60 -11.00 -6.43
C LEU A 229 -18.00 -9.76 -5.77
N TYR A 230 -16.78 -9.42 -6.16
CA TYR A 230 -16.00 -8.31 -5.63
C TYR A 230 -15.43 -7.47 -6.74
N GLY A 231 -15.11 -6.22 -6.42
CA GLY A 231 -14.37 -5.34 -7.31
C GLY A 231 -13.36 -4.50 -6.54
N PHE A 232 -12.29 -4.12 -7.18
CA PHE A 232 -11.33 -3.13 -6.65
C PHE A 232 -10.71 -2.33 -7.79
N ARG A 233 -10.31 -1.12 -7.44
CA ARG A 233 -9.60 -0.25 -8.36
C ARG A 233 -8.10 -0.56 -8.35
N PHE A 234 -7.53 -0.74 -9.54
CA PHE A 234 -6.09 -0.88 -9.77
C PHE A 234 -5.70 0.02 -10.94
N ASP A 235 -4.92 1.05 -10.68
CA ASP A 235 -4.64 2.13 -11.62
C ASP A 235 -5.97 2.76 -12.14
N ASP A 236 -6.15 2.86 -13.44
CA ASP A 236 -7.39 3.32 -14.07
C ASP A 236 -8.32 2.17 -14.51
N LEU A 237 -8.21 1.04 -13.82
CA LEU A 237 -9.02 -0.14 -14.06
C LEU A 237 -9.90 -0.49 -12.85
N ASN A 238 -11.09 -1.00 -13.11
CA ASN A 238 -11.92 -1.73 -12.18
C ASN A 238 -11.77 -3.23 -12.45
N ILE A 239 -11.27 -3.98 -11.46
CA ILE A 239 -11.06 -5.43 -11.55
C ILE A 239 -12.23 -6.12 -10.88
N VAL A 240 -13.05 -6.82 -11.66
CA VAL A 240 -14.21 -7.58 -11.15
C VAL A 240 -13.84 -9.05 -11.03
N TYR A 241 -13.99 -9.62 -9.86
CA TYR A 241 -13.61 -11.01 -9.60
C TYR A 241 -14.60 -11.71 -8.67
N ARG A 242 -14.69 -13.02 -8.84
CA ARG A 242 -15.42 -13.92 -7.93
C ARG A 242 -14.44 -14.64 -7.04
N MET A 243 -14.77 -14.74 -5.76
CA MET A 243 -13.98 -15.51 -4.80
C MET A 243 -14.73 -16.79 -4.42
N SER A 244 -14.15 -17.92 -4.69
CA SER A 244 -14.49 -19.21 -4.11
C SER A 244 -13.46 -19.61 -3.07
N GLU A 245 -13.61 -20.76 -2.37
CA GLU A 245 -12.80 -21.14 -1.19
C GLU A 245 -11.31 -20.82 -1.24
N ALA A 246 -10.65 -21.14 -2.36
CA ALA A 246 -9.21 -20.91 -2.55
C ALA A 246 -8.88 -20.36 -3.96
N THR A 247 -9.88 -19.85 -4.68
CA THR A 247 -9.70 -19.36 -6.05
C THR A 247 -10.34 -17.98 -6.22
N ALA A 248 -9.58 -17.04 -6.75
CA ALA A 248 -10.06 -15.76 -7.26
C ALA A 248 -10.14 -15.84 -8.79
N GLU A 249 -11.34 -15.82 -9.33
CA GLU A 249 -11.61 -15.83 -10.77
C GLU A 249 -11.90 -14.41 -11.23
N ILE A 250 -11.00 -13.83 -12.02
CA ILE A 250 -11.19 -12.50 -12.61
C ILE A 250 -12.11 -12.64 -13.82
N LEU A 251 -13.28 -12.03 -13.72
CA LEU A 251 -14.36 -12.17 -14.70
C LEU A 251 -14.27 -11.12 -15.79
N GLU A 252 -13.90 -9.90 -15.40
CA GLU A 252 -13.95 -8.74 -16.27
C GLU A 252 -12.97 -7.65 -15.78
N VAL A 253 -12.41 -6.91 -16.73
CA VAL A 253 -11.62 -5.69 -16.47
C VAL A 253 -12.27 -4.53 -17.23
N GLN A 254 -12.60 -3.47 -16.51
CA GLN A 254 -13.30 -2.30 -17.04
C GLN A 254 -12.41 -1.05 -16.90
N ALA A 255 -12.55 -0.07 -17.78
CA ALA A 255 -11.97 1.24 -17.55
C ALA A 255 -12.67 1.91 -16.35
N TRP A 256 -11.90 2.49 -15.42
CA TRP A 256 -12.47 3.14 -14.25
C TRP A 256 -13.46 4.27 -14.59
N SER A 257 -13.18 5.02 -15.65
CA SER A 257 -14.07 6.08 -16.15
C SER A 257 -15.46 5.57 -16.55
N GLU A 258 -15.54 4.38 -17.15
CA GLU A 258 -16.80 3.75 -17.55
C GLU A 258 -17.59 3.24 -16.34
N PHE A 259 -16.88 2.67 -15.34
CA PHE A 259 -17.46 2.18 -14.10
C PHE A 259 -18.11 3.31 -13.28
N GLN A 260 -17.46 4.46 -13.14
CA GLN A 260 -18.04 5.62 -12.44
C GLN A 260 -19.29 6.16 -13.13
N GLY A 261 -19.36 6.09 -14.44
CA GLY A 261 -20.55 6.49 -15.20
C GLY A 261 -21.76 5.58 -14.97
N ALA A 262 -21.55 4.33 -14.59
CA ALA A 262 -22.63 3.36 -14.32
C ALA A 262 -23.21 3.51 -12.89
N THR A 263 -22.43 3.97 -11.93
CA THR A 263 -22.85 4.18 -10.51
C THR A 263 -23.56 5.52 -10.27
N SER A 264 -23.51 6.44 -11.22
CA SER A 264 -24.15 7.78 -11.15
C SER A 264 -25.53 7.85 -11.85
N ARG A 265 -26.18 6.72 -12.14
CA ARG A 265 -27.52 6.64 -12.73
C ARG A 265 -28.51 5.97 -11.72
#